data_1686069f48234d8373b298daf8b54f92
#
_entry.id   1686069f48234d8373b298daf8b54f92
#
_cell.length_a   1.000
_cell.length_b   1.000
_cell.length_c   1.000
_cell.angle_alpha   90.00
_cell.angle_beta   90.00
_cell.angle_gamma   90.00
#
_symmetry.space_group_name_H-M   'P 1'
#
loop_
_entity.id
_entity.type
_entity.pdbx_description
1 polymer ?
#
loop_
_entity_poly.entity_id
_entity_poly.type
_entity_poly.pdbx_seq_one_letter_code
_entity_poly.pdbx_strand_id
1 'polypeptide(L)'
;VGYSPERINPGDKINILRSIKKVTSGSTDQIAEKVDSLYKSIIKAGTHKAPSIKIAEASKVIENAQRDLNISFINELAIIFDLMGIDTNEVLDSAATKWNFLKFKPGLVGGHCLPVDPYYLSYIASKNKFEMKVALAGRSVNNNMKNFVLKIFYENIKKNKIKNNSNILVVGLSYKYGV
;
A
#
# COMPACT_ATOMS: atom_id res chain seq x y z
N VAL A 1 8.79 12.52 -25.37
CA VAL A 1 7.74 12.39 -24.33
C VAL A 1 8.40 12.55 -22.96
N GLY A 2 7.76 13.35 -22.06
CA GLY A 2 8.15 13.46 -20.66
C GLY A 2 7.20 12.65 -19.78
N TYR A 3 7.72 12.14 -18.65
CA TYR A 3 6.93 11.39 -17.69
C TYR A 3 7.33 11.71 -16.25
N SER A 4 6.34 11.83 -15.39
CA SER A 4 6.55 12.02 -13.95
C SER A 4 5.39 11.37 -13.19
N PRO A 5 5.64 10.33 -12.39
CA PRO A 5 4.59 9.59 -11.69
C PRO A 5 3.89 10.43 -10.64
N GLU A 6 2.60 10.15 -10.41
CA GLU A 6 1.85 10.71 -9.31
C GLU A 6 2.20 10.00 -7.99
N ARG A 7 2.54 10.78 -6.96
CA ARG A 7 2.96 10.29 -5.65
C ARG A 7 2.19 10.92 -4.50
N ILE A 8 1.17 11.76 -4.80
CA ILE A 8 0.33 12.37 -3.78
C ILE A 8 -0.57 11.32 -3.16
N ASN A 9 -0.75 11.41 -1.86
CA ASN A 9 -1.74 10.64 -1.14
C ASN A 9 -2.99 11.53 -0.97
N PRO A 10 -4.12 11.24 -1.65
CA PRO A 10 -5.33 12.04 -1.51
C PRO A 10 -5.74 12.20 -0.06
N GLY A 11 -6.10 13.42 0.35
CA GLY A 11 -6.46 13.76 1.72
C GLY A 11 -5.28 14.05 2.67
N ASP A 12 -4.02 13.81 2.24
CA ASP A 12 -2.84 14.16 3.05
C ASP A 12 -2.57 15.68 2.97
N LYS A 13 -2.66 16.35 4.11
CA LYS A 13 -2.45 17.80 4.22
C LYS A 13 -0.99 18.19 4.49
N ILE A 14 -0.16 17.22 4.83
CA ILE A 14 1.26 17.42 5.16
C ILE A 14 2.14 17.14 3.95
N ASN A 15 1.94 15.95 3.34
CA ASN A 15 2.69 15.51 2.17
C ASN A 15 1.98 15.96 0.90
N ILE A 16 1.96 17.26 0.67
CA ILE A 16 1.35 17.89 -0.51
C ILE A 16 2.32 17.88 -1.70
N LEU A 17 1.83 18.21 -2.88
CA LEU A 17 2.62 18.19 -4.12
C LEU A 17 4.00 18.87 -3.99
N ARG A 18 4.06 20.01 -3.33
CA ARG A 18 5.30 20.81 -3.19
C ARG A 18 6.29 20.24 -2.18
N SER A 19 5.83 19.44 -1.22
CA SER A 19 6.65 18.87 -0.15
C SER A 19 7.15 17.46 -0.43
N ILE A 20 6.69 16.82 -1.52
CA ILE A 20 7.11 15.49 -1.94
C ILE A 20 8.12 15.60 -3.08
N LYS A 21 9.29 14.95 -2.92
CA LYS A 21 10.29 14.88 -4.00
C LYS A 21 9.65 14.24 -5.25
N LYS A 22 9.70 14.94 -6.38
CA LYS A 22 9.09 14.50 -7.63
C LYS A 22 10.08 13.69 -8.47
N VAL A 23 9.66 12.52 -8.94
CA VAL A 23 10.44 11.76 -9.93
C VAL A 23 10.11 12.32 -11.31
N THR A 24 11.13 12.58 -12.11
CA THR A 24 11.02 13.14 -13.47
C THR A 24 11.80 12.27 -14.46
N SER A 25 11.37 12.22 -15.71
CA SER A 25 12.05 11.47 -16.77
C SER A 25 11.62 11.94 -18.15
N GLY A 26 12.33 11.52 -19.18
CA GLY A 26 12.02 11.84 -20.57
C GLY A 26 12.50 10.77 -21.54
N SER A 27 11.96 10.82 -22.75
CA SER A 27 12.34 9.92 -23.86
C SER A 27 13.75 10.22 -24.41
N THR A 28 14.27 11.41 -24.16
CA THR A 28 15.64 11.86 -24.44
C THR A 28 16.12 12.70 -23.28
N ASP A 29 17.44 12.90 -23.17
CA ASP A 29 18.05 13.73 -22.13
C ASP A 29 17.51 15.18 -22.18
N GLN A 30 17.33 15.74 -23.36
CA GLN A 30 16.77 17.08 -23.53
C GLN A 30 15.34 17.18 -22.99
N ILE A 31 14.52 16.18 -23.23
CA ILE A 31 13.14 16.14 -22.71
C ILE A 31 13.16 15.92 -21.19
N ALA A 32 14.01 15.01 -20.71
CA ALA A 32 14.15 14.78 -19.27
C ALA A 32 14.56 16.07 -18.54
N GLU A 33 15.51 16.85 -19.11
CA GLU A 33 15.92 18.13 -18.55
C GLU A 33 14.81 19.17 -18.51
N LYS A 34 14.04 19.29 -19.61
CA LYS A 34 12.89 20.20 -19.65
C LYS A 34 11.84 19.86 -18.60
N VAL A 35 11.49 18.57 -18.46
CA VAL A 35 10.53 18.09 -17.45
C VAL A 35 11.07 18.34 -16.04
N ASP A 36 12.34 18.04 -15.80
CA ASP A 36 12.98 18.22 -14.51
C ASP A 36 13.04 19.69 -14.09
N SER A 37 13.41 20.58 -15.02
CA SER A 37 13.46 22.03 -14.79
C SER A 37 12.07 22.60 -14.48
N LEU A 38 11.03 22.15 -15.21
CA LEU A 38 9.65 22.55 -14.95
C LEU A 38 9.24 22.17 -13.52
N TYR A 39 9.45 20.91 -13.10
CA TYR A 39 9.08 20.50 -11.76
C TYR A 39 9.96 21.13 -10.67
N LYS A 40 11.25 21.37 -10.89
CA LYS A 40 12.12 22.12 -9.96
C LYS A 40 11.61 23.52 -9.65
N SER A 41 10.95 24.18 -10.60
CA SER A 41 10.41 25.53 -10.39
C SER A 41 9.24 25.57 -9.39
N ILE A 42 8.54 24.44 -9.18
CA ILE A 42 7.32 24.38 -8.34
C ILE A 42 7.45 23.44 -7.14
N ILE A 43 8.34 22.45 -7.17
CA ILE A 43 8.51 21.45 -6.11
C ILE A 43 9.61 21.89 -5.14
N LYS A 44 9.24 22.33 -3.96
CA LYS A 44 10.19 22.77 -2.91
C LYS A 44 11.09 21.61 -2.41
N ALA A 45 10.54 20.40 -2.35
CA ALA A 45 11.29 19.19 -1.95
C ALA A 45 12.32 18.72 -3.00
N GLY A 46 12.35 19.40 -4.16
CA GLY A 46 13.24 19.05 -5.28
C GLY A 46 12.74 17.87 -6.11
N THR A 47 13.55 17.50 -7.07
CA THR A 47 13.27 16.42 -8.03
C THR A 47 14.31 15.32 -7.95
N HIS A 48 13.97 14.16 -8.51
CA HIS A 48 14.89 13.07 -8.82
C HIS A 48 14.71 12.73 -10.31
N LYS A 49 15.71 13.08 -11.12
CA LYS A 49 15.68 12.77 -12.55
C LYS A 49 16.06 11.31 -12.75
N ALA A 50 15.08 10.48 -13.09
CA ALA A 50 15.30 9.07 -13.39
C ALA A 50 15.98 8.90 -14.76
N PRO A 51 16.87 7.92 -14.93
CA PRO A 51 17.60 7.69 -16.18
C PRO A 51 16.71 7.34 -17.38
N SER A 52 15.50 6.84 -17.15
CA SER A 52 14.53 6.56 -18.22
C SER A 52 13.10 6.58 -17.69
N ILE A 53 12.14 6.68 -18.63
CA ILE A 53 10.72 6.57 -18.32
C ILE A 53 10.40 5.23 -17.65
N LYS A 54 10.95 4.11 -18.15
CA LYS A 54 10.75 2.77 -17.57
C LYS A 54 11.18 2.70 -16.10
N ILE A 55 12.29 3.34 -15.74
CA ILE A 55 12.75 3.39 -14.34
C ILE A 55 11.79 4.22 -13.49
N ALA A 56 11.32 5.35 -13.99
CA ALA A 56 10.36 6.19 -13.28
C ALA A 56 9.01 5.49 -13.08
N GLU A 57 8.51 4.77 -14.08
CA GLU A 57 7.30 3.95 -13.99
C GLU A 57 7.47 2.81 -12.96
N ALA A 58 8.55 2.04 -13.08
CA ALA A 58 8.86 0.95 -12.16
C ALA A 58 8.95 1.44 -10.70
N SER A 59 9.59 2.59 -10.46
CA SER A 59 9.71 3.17 -9.12
C SER A 59 8.35 3.42 -8.47
N LYS A 60 7.38 3.91 -9.25
CA LYS A 60 6.02 4.15 -8.75
C LYS A 60 5.30 2.87 -8.39
N VAL A 61 5.40 1.87 -9.24
CA VAL A 61 4.69 0.59 -9.05
C VAL A 61 5.24 -0.16 -7.82
N ILE A 62 6.58 -0.16 -7.63
CA ILE A 62 7.18 -0.83 -6.47
C ILE A 62 6.88 -0.14 -5.14
N GLU A 63 6.67 1.18 -5.10
CA GLU A 63 6.23 1.88 -3.88
C GLU A 63 4.92 1.30 -3.33
N ASN A 64 3.97 1.04 -4.21
CA ASN A 64 2.68 0.47 -3.84
C ASN A 64 2.77 -1.04 -3.58
N ALA A 65 3.49 -1.78 -4.42
CA ALA A 65 3.69 -3.22 -4.23
C ALA A 65 4.41 -3.53 -2.91
N GLN A 66 5.42 -2.75 -2.54
CA GLN A 66 6.10 -2.88 -1.25
C GLN A 66 5.15 -2.65 -0.08
N ARG A 67 4.32 -1.60 -0.16
CA ARG A 67 3.34 -1.31 0.90
C ARG A 67 2.32 -2.42 1.04
N ASP A 68 1.78 -2.91 -0.07
CA ASP A 68 0.84 -4.03 -0.09
C ASP A 68 1.44 -5.28 0.55
N LEU A 69 2.69 -5.59 0.22
CA LEU A 69 3.41 -6.72 0.77
C LEU A 69 3.68 -6.60 2.27
N ASN A 70 4.09 -5.41 2.73
CA ASN A 70 4.28 -5.18 4.17
C ASN A 70 2.96 -5.32 4.95
N ILE A 71 1.86 -4.83 4.40
CA ILE A 71 0.54 -5.01 5.02
C ILE A 71 0.17 -6.49 5.03
N SER A 72 0.42 -7.23 3.95
CA SER A 72 0.10 -8.66 3.91
C SER A 72 0.86 -9.47 4.95
N PHE A 73 2.13 -9.15 5.19
CA PHE A 73 2.91 -9.78 6.24
C PHE A 73 2.32 -9.52 7.62
N ILE A 74 1.94 -8.27 7.92
CA ILE A 74 1.29 -7.94 9.21
C ILE A 74 -0.10 -8.58 9.33
N ASN A 75 -0.84 -8.70 8.24
CA ASN A 75 -2.12 -9.40 8.19
C ASN A 75 -1.95 -10.90 8.51
N GLU A 76 -0.94 -11.54 7.94
CA GLU A 76 -0.64 -12.95 8.22
C GLU A 76 -0.23 -13.15 9.69
N LEU A 77 0.58 -12.23 10.26
CA LEU A 77 0.90 -12.23 11.68
C LEU A 77 -0.35 -12.06 12.56
N ALA A 78 -1.28 -11.19 12.18
CA ALA A 78 -2.53 -11.01 12.92
C ALA A 78 -3.36 -12.30 12.96
N ILE A 79 -3.39 -13.07 11.87
CA ILE A 79 -4.09 -14.35 11.81
C ILE A 79 -3.43 -15.38 12.75
N ILE A 80 -2.10 -15.50 12.71
CA ILE A 80 -1.42 -16.48 13.56
C ILE A 80 -1.47 -16.10 15.04
N PHE A 81 -1.36 -14.82 15.38
CA PHE A 81 -1.46 -14.35 16.76
C PHE A 81 -2.86 -14.54 17.33
N ASP A 82 -3.92 -14.35 16.52
CA ASP A 82 -5.29 -14.71 16.91
C ASP A 82 -5.40 -16.19 17.29
N LEU A 83 -4.83 -17.08 16.46
CA LEU A 83 -4.79 -18.52 16.75
C LEU A 83 -3.99 -18.89 18.01
N MET A 84 -2.98 -18.09 18.35
CA MET A 84 -2.14 -18.27 19.54
C MET A 84 -2.72 -17.61 20.79
N GLY A 85 -3.80 -16.83 20.66
CA GLY A 85 -4.36 -16.04 21.76
C GLY A 85 -3.46 -14.87 22.21
N ILE A 86 -2.65 -14.33 21.30
CA ILE A 86 -1.72 -13.22 21.54
C ILE A 86 -2.30 -11.94 20.94
N ASP A 87 -2.23 -10.82 21.66
CA ASP A 87 -2.65 -9.53 21.12
C ASP A 87 -1.64 -9.01 20.08
N THR A 88 -2.11 -8.88 18.85
CA THR A 88 -1.30 -8.42 17.73
C THR A 88 -0.74 -7.01 17.93
N ASN A 89 -1.52 -6.10 18.54
CA ASN A 89 -1.07 -4.73 18.75
C ASN A 89 0.06 -4.66 19.77
N GLU A 90 -0.04 -5.41 20.85
CA GLU A 90 1.03 -5.49 21.88
C GLU A 90 2.34 -6.02 21.30
N VAL A 91 2.27 -7.03 20.41
CA VAL A 91 3.45 -7.54 19.71
C VAL A 91 4.04 -6.49 18.78
N LEU A 92 3.20 -5.82 17.99
CA LEU A 92 3.65 -4.78 17.05
C LEU A 92 4.22 -3.56 17.78
N ASP A 93 3.63 -3.13 18.89
CA ASP A 93 4.12 -2.02 19.70
C ASP A 93 5.46 -2.37 20.36
N SER A 94 5.62 -3.61 20.84
CA SER A 94 6.89 -4.11 21.35
C SER A 94 7.97 -4.13 20.25
N ALA A 95 7.66 -4.66 19.07
CA ALA A 95 8.57 -4.66 17.93
C ALA A 95 8.94 -3.25 17.46
N ALA A 96 7.99 -2.32 17.53
CA ALA A 96 8.17 -0.92 17.13
C ALA A 96 9.11 -0.11 18.04
N THR A 97 9.55 -0.65 19.14
CA THR A 97 10.63 -0.09 19.99
C THR A 97 11.97 -0.13 19.27
N LYS A 98 12.15 -1.04 18.31
CA LYS A 98 13.35 -1.10 17.51
C LYS A 98 13.33 -0.01 16.42
N TRP A 99 14.37 0.78 16.36
CA TRP A 99 14.46 1.98 15.51
C TRP A 99 14.24 1.75 14.01
N ASN A 100 14.54 0.57 13.50
CA ASN A 100 14.40 0.23 12.08
C ASN A 100 13.19 -0.69 11.78
N PHE A 101 12.28 -0.87 12.74
CA PHE A 101 11.04 -1.63 12.49
C PHE A 101 10.05 -0.78 11.70
N LEU A 102 9.53 -1.31 10.60
CA LEU A 102 8.54 -0.64 9.76
C LEU A 102 7.15 -0.79 10.37
N LYS A 103 6.57 0.33 10.81
CA LYS A 103 5.29 0.37 11.52
C LYS A 103 4.10 0.24 10.57
N PHE A 104 3.73 -0.98 10.22
CA PHE A 104 2.47 -1.30 9.54
C PHE A 104 1.47 -1.86 10.54
N LYS A 105 0.18 -1.75 10.21
CA LYS A 105 -0.92 -2.32 11.00
C LYS A 105 -1.74 -3.28 10.15
N PRO A 106 -2.35 -4.33 10.76
CA PRO A 106 -3.25 -5.21 10.03
C PRO A 106 -4.51 -4.48 9.59
N GLY A 107 -5.08 -4.90 8.48
CA GLY A 107 -6.33 -4.33 7.98
C GLY A 107 -6.65 -4.71 6.54
N LEU A 108 -7.81 -4.28 6.10
CA LEU A 108 -8.25 -4.46 4.72
C LEU A 108 -7.47 -3.53 3.80
N VAL A 109 -7.07 -4.03 2.64
CA VAL A 109 -6.41 -3.24 1.60
C VAL A 109 -7.41 -2.87 0.52
N GLY A 110 -7.66 -1.58 0.37
CA GLY A 110 -8.57 -1.02 -0.63
C GLY A 110 -7.93 0.05 -1.49
N GLY A 111 -8.73 0.66 -2.36
CA GLY A 111 -8.34 1.72 -3.28
C GLY A 111 -7.94 1.22 -4.66
N HIS A 112 -7.45 2.17 -5.52
CA HIS A 112 -7.17 1.91 -6.93
C HIS A 112 -5.78 1.35 -7.21
N CYS A 113 -4.81 1.62 -6.33
CA CYS A 113 -3.40 1.36 -6.62
C CYS A 113 -2.85 0.16 -5.84
N LEU A 114 -2.97 0.16 -4.49
CA LEU A 114 -2.38 -0.89 -3.67
C LEU A 114 -2.80 -2.31 -4.09
N PRO A 115 -4.10 -2.60 -4.29
CA PRO A 115 -4.52 -3.95 -4.67
C PRO A 115 -4.27 -4.29 -6.14
N VAL A 116 -3.87 -3.33 -6.97
CA VAL A 116 -3.77 -3.50 -8.44
C VAL A 116 -2.32 -3.49 -8.94
N ASP A 117 -1.48 -2.59 -8.46
CA ASP A 117 -0.10 -2.44 -8.93
C ASP A 117 0.74 -3.73 -8.86
N PRO A 118 0.60 -4.61 -7.83
CA PRO A 118 1.30 -5.90 -7.81
C PRO A 118 0.95 -6.80 -9.00
N TYR A 119 -0.27 -6.71 -9.53
CA TYR A 119 -0.68 -7.48 -10.72
C TYR A 119 -0.06 -6.94 -12.00
N TYR A 120 0.16 -5.62 -12.13
CA TYR A 120 0.91 -5.06 -13.25
C TYR A 120 2.35 -5.56 -13.27
N LEU A 121 3.02 -5.60 -12.10
CA LEU A 121 4.36 -6.20 -12.00
C LEU A 121 4.35 -7.68 -12.39
N SER A 122 3.39 -8.44 -11.88
CA SER A 122 3.23 -9.85 -12.20
C SER A 122 2.98 -10.08 -13.70
N TYR A 123 2.16 -9.22 -14.32
CA TYR A 123 1.93 -9.28 -15.77
C TYR A 123 3.22 -9.04 -16.57
N ILE A 124 3.98 -8.00 -16.24
CA ILE A 124 5.26 -7.73 -16.92
C ILE A 124 6.27 -8.85 -16.67
N ALA A 125 6.33 -9.40 -15.45
CA ALA A 125 7.18 -10.53 -15.14
C ALA A 125 6.83 -11.76 -15.99
N SER A 126 5.53 -12.08 -16.14
CA SER A 126 5.08 -13.19 -16.96
C SER A 126 5.44 -13.03 -18.44
N LYS A 127 5.39 -11.81 -18.98
CA LYS A 127 5.89 -11.51 -20.33
C LYS A 127 7.39 -11.81 -20.49
N ASN A 128 8.14 -11.71 -19.41
CA ASN A 128 9.55 -12.05 -19.35
C ASN A 128 9.80 -13.48 -18.83
N LYS A 129 8.79 -14.35 -18.87
CA LYS A 129 8.83 -15.77 -18.44
C LYS A 129 9.27 -15.94 -16.97
N PHE A 130 8.91 -14.99 -16.11
CA PHE A 130 9.18 -15.03 -14.68
C PHE A 130 7.88 -14.98 -13.87
N GLU A 131 7.75 -15.83 -12.86
CA GLU A 131 6.61 -15.85 -11.93
C GLU A 131 6.94 -15.07 -10.66
N MET A 132 6.16 -14.03 -10.36
CA MET A 132 6.31 -13.25 -9.13
C MET A 132 5.59 -13.91 -7.96
N LYS A 133 6.24 -14.81 -7.27
CA LYS A 133 5.63 -15.57 -6.16
C LYS A 133 5.33 -14.71 -4.94
N VAL A 134 6.27 -13.89 -4.48
CA VAL A 134 6.17 -13.12 -3.23
C VAL A 134 5.03 -12.09 -3.31
N ALA A 135 4.96 -11.31 -4.38
CA ALA A 135 3.91 -10.31 -4.54
C ALA A 135 2.51 -10.94 -4.64
N LEU A 136 2.39 -12.06 -5.36
CA LEU A 136 1.11 -12.77 -5.51
C LEU A 136 0.68 -13.47 -4.21
N ALA A 137 1.62 -14.03 -3.45
CA ALA A 137 1.33 -14.58 -2.12
C ALA A 137 0.80 -13.49 -1.18
N GLY A 138 1.46 -12.33 -1.13
CA GLY A 138 0.98 -11.18 -0.35
C GLY A 138 -0.42 -10.72 -0.77
N ARG A 139 -0.69 -10.66 -2.08
CA ARG A 139 -2.04 -10.36 -2.58
C ARG A 139 -3.07 -11.39 -2.15
N SER A 140 -2.71 -12.67 -2.14
CA SER A 140 -3.60 -13.74 -1.65
C SER A 140 -3.98 -13.54 -0.19
N VAL A 141 -3.00 -13.23 0.68
CA VAL A 141 -3.24 -12.92 2.10
C VAL A 141 -4.18 -11.73 2.25
N ASN A 142 -3.87 -10.59 1.59
CA ASN A 142 -4.68 -9.38 1.68
C ASN A 142 -6.11 -9.58 1.16
N ASN A 143 -6.29 -10.35 0.09
CA ASN A 143 -7.61 -10.67 -0.44
C ASN A 143 -8.42 -11.55 0.53
N ASN A 144 -7.75 -12.40 1.32
CA ASN A 144 -8.42 -13.28 2.27
C ASN A 144 -8.75 -12.61 3.61
N MET A 145 -8.18 -11.43 3.92
CA MET A 145 -8.42 -10.72 5.17
C MET A 145 -9.90 -10.45 5.45
N LYS A 146 -10.71 -10.22 4.42
CA LYS A 146 -12.16 -10.09 4.58
C LYS A 146 -12.81 -11.30 5.25
N ASN A 147 -12.35 -12.51 4.94
CA ASN A 147 -12.86 -13.75 5.54
C ASN A 147 -12.42 -13.86 7.00
N PHE A 148 -11.20 -13.44 7.32
CA PHE A 148 -10.71 -13.38 8.69
C PHE A 148 -11.51 -12.39 9.54
N VAL A 149 -11.79 -11.19 9.04
CA VAL A 149 -12.63 -10.20 9.72
C VAL A 149 -14.04 -10.75 9.96
N LEU A 150 -14.65 -11.41 8.97
CA LEU A 150 -15.94 -12.06 9.13
C LEU A 150 -15.91 -13.17 10.17
N LYS A 151 -14.87 -14.00 10.21
CA LYS A 151 -14.68 -15.03 11.24
C LYS A 151 -14.72 -14.40 12.64
N ILE A 152 -13.87 -13.39 12.89
CA ILE A 152 -13.82 -12.68 14.18
C ILE A 152 -15.19 -12.08 14.54
N PHE A 153 -15.87 -11.49 13.56
CA PHE A 153 -17.21 -10.94 13.76
C PHE A 153 -18.19 -12.01 14.24
N TYR A 154 -18.27 -13.17 13.56
CA TYR A 154 -19.17 -14.26 13.96
C TYR A 154 -18.80 -14.89 15.31
N GLU A 155 -17.53 -15.00 15.63
CA GLU A 155 -17.05 -15.48 16.94
C GLU A 155 -17.48 -14.53 18.05
N ASN A 156 -17.39 -13.21 17.83
CA ASN A 156 -17.87 -12.20 18.78
C ASN A 156 -19.41 -12.23 18.95
N ILE A 157 -20.18 -12.43 17.89
CA ILE A 157 -21.63 -12.62 17.95
C ILE A 157 -21.97 -13.80 18.87
N LYS A 158 -21.31 -14.95 18.68
CA LYS A 158 -21.52 -16.16 19.49
C LYS A 158 -21.13 -15.94 20.94
N LYS A 159 -19.93 -15.40 21.17
CA LYS A 159 -19.38 -15.13 22.52
C LYS A 159 -20.29 -14.23 23.33
N ASN A 160 -20.82 -13.20 22.73
CA ASN A 160 -21.69 -12.21 23.39
C ASN A 160 -23.18 -12.58 23.31
N LYS A 161 -23.54 -13.76 22.80
CA LYS A 161 -24.92 -14.26 22.67
C LYS A 161 -25.86 -13.25 21.95
N ILE A 162 -25.35 -12.58 20.92
CA ILE A 162 -26.10 -11.60 20.14
C ILE A 162 -27.20 -12.33 19.34
N LYS A 163 -28.43 -11.82 19.37
CA LYS A 163 -29.57 -12.44 18.68
C LYS A 163 -29.44 -12.30 17.15
N ASN A 164 -29.89 -13.32 16.41
CA ASN A 164 -29.79 -13.35 14.94
C ASN A 164 -30.50 -12.18 14.22
N ASN A 165 -31.47 -11.55 14.85
CA ASN A 165 -32.19 -10.40 14.30
C ASN A 165 -31.76 -9.04 14.87
N SER A 166 -30.56 -8.97 15.44
CA SER A 166 -29.98 -7.73 15.93
C SER A 166 -29.55 -6.82 14.77
N ASN A 167 -29.73 -5.51 14.94
CA ASN A 167 -29.25 -4.51 13.99
C ASN A 167 -27.73 -4.36 14.10
N ILE A 168 -27.08 -4.22 12.95
CA ILE A 168 -25.64 -3.98 12.85
C ILE A 168 -25.45 -2.57 12.31
N LEU A 169 -24.71 -1.74 13.05
CA LEU A 169 -24.28 -0.43 12.56
C LEU A 169 -22.90 -0.54 11.93
N VAL A 170 -22.82 -0.24 10.64
CA VAL A 170 -21.55 -0.10 9.92
C VAL A 170 -21.14 1.38 9.97
N VAL A 171 -19.99 1.66 10.61
CA VAL A 171 -19.46 3.01 10.73
C VAL A 171 -18.36 3.24 9.71
N GLY A 172 -18.63 4.12 8.75
CA GLY A 172 -17.71 4.46 7.65
C GLY A 172 -18.05 3.75 6.33
N LEU A 173 -18.04 4.52 5.26
CA LEU A 173 -18.31 4.06 3.89
C LEU A 173 -17.10 4.18 2.97
N SER A 174 -16.00 4.78 3.47
CA SER A 174 -14.78 5.03 2.70
C SER A 174 -13.58 4.38 3.38
N TYR A 175 -12.61 3.94 2.55
CA TYR A 175 -11.33 3.39 3.04
C TYR A 175 -10.37 4.48 3.57
N LYS A 176 -10.70 5.77 3.39
CA LYS A 176 -9.93 6.90 3.90
C LYS A 176 -10.85 7.95 4.51
N TYR A 177 -10.40 8.55 5.60
CA TYR A 177 -11.06 9.70 6.20
C TYR A 177 -11.02 10.90 5.24
N GLY A 178 -12.17 11.56 5.04
CA GLY A 178 -12.30 12.77 4.23
C GLY A 178 -12.18 12.57 2.70
N VAL A 179 -12.38 11.35 2.21
CA VAL A 179 -12.42 11.02 0.77
C VAL A 179 -13.78 10.44 0.41
#